data_d8103d227f8302d96429ba75462e6b8a
#
_entry.id   d8103d227f8302d96429ba75462e6b8a
#
_cell.length_a   1.000
_cell.length_b   1.000
_cell.length_c   1.000
_cell.angle_alpha   90.00
_cell.angle_beta   90.00
_cell.angle_gamma   90.00
#
_symmetry.space_group_name_H-M   'P 1'
#
loop_
_entity.id
_entity.type
_entity.pdbx_description
1 polymer ?
#
loop_
_entity_poly.entity_id
_entity_poly.type
_entity_poly.pdbx_seq_one_letter_code
_entity_poly.pdbx_strand_id
1 'polypeptide(L)'
;MKKKVIFMPFLLVILILTACNIEVEGQQGESIDDDSTIQEENQLGERTEALTNQTENRDYEARILKVDTDLEKEHVWHFVPDGVSAMTISVEVENVETILFWISETGTGTGTWAERTLIGYDIDGSDGWSITWEFGDRIFLDFITIQALGSDGATQATESINLRSRYAVETDGE
;
A
#
# COMPACT_ATOMS: atom_id res chain seq x y z
N MET A 1 16.46 38.20 -25.09
CA MET A 1 16.55 36.71 -25.00
C MET A 1 15.21 36.14 -25.38
N LYS A 2 15.08 35.43 -26.50
CA LYS A 2 13.80 34.90 -27.02
C LYS A 2 13.57 33.51 -26.46
N LYS A 3 12.52 33.31 -25.67
CA LYS A 3 12.08 32.00 -25.18
C LYS A 3 11.35 31.25 -26.31
N LYS A 4 11.88 30.09 -26.71
CA LYS A 4 11.21 29.15 -27.61
C LYS A 4 10.23 28.30 -26.80
N VAL A 5 8.95 28.42 -27.12
CA VAL A 5 7.89 27.53 -26.63
C VAL A 5 7.87 26.33 -27.57
N ILE A 6 8.15 25.15 -27.04
CA ILE A 6 8.03 23.88 -27.77
C ILE A 6 6.62 23.35 -27.51
N PHE A 7 5.81 23.36 -28.58
CA PHE A 7 4.47 22.75 -28.61
C PHE A 7 4.65 21.25 -28.89
N MET A 8 4.32 20.40 -27.91
CA MET A 8 4.32 18.96 -28.06
C MET A 8 2.90 18.50 -28.42
N PRO A 9 2.67 17.83 -29.58
CA PRO A 9 1.34 17.40 -29.96
C PRO A 9 0.88 16.20 -29.12
N PHE A 10 -0.29 16.34 -28.54
CA PHE A 10 -1.00 15.31 -27.78
C PHE A 10 -1.48 14.23 -28.76
N LEU A 11 -0.88 13.05 -28.68
CA LEU A 11 -1.30 11.87 -29.45
C LEU A 11 -2.51 11.23 -28.72
N LEU A 12 -3.70 11.47 -29.28
CA LEU A 12 -4.95 10.87 -28.80
C LEU A 12 -5.00 9.39 -29.24
N VAL A 13 -4.78 8.45 -28.31
CA VAL A 13 -4.98 7.03 -28.57
C VAL A 13 -6.43 6.67 -28.22
N ILE A 14 -7.23 6.43 -29.26
CA ILE A 14 -8.61 5.92 -29.15
C ILE A 14 -8.56 4.41 -28.98
N LEU A 15 -8.89 3.90 -27.80
CA LEU A 15 -9.04 2.49 -27.50
C LEU A 15 -10.48 2.07 -27.90
N ILE A 16 -10.59 1.29 -28.97
CA ILE A 16 -11.85 0.67 -29.42
C ILE A 16 -12.09 -0.58 -28.56
N LEU A 17 -13.10 -0.52 -27.69
CA LEU A 17 -13.61 -1.68 -26.96
C LEU A 17 -14.56 -2.46 -27.88
N THR A 18 -14.12 -3.59 -28.39
CA THR A 18 -14.97 -4.60 -29.05
C THR A 18 -15.67 -5.42 -27.96
N ALA A 19 -16.96 -5.19 -27.78
CA ALA A 19 -17.85 -6.03 -26.98
C ALA A 19 -18.19 -7.30 -27.77
N CYS A 20 -17.76 -8.47 -27.29
CA CYS A 20 -18.30 -9.75 -27.76
C CYS A 20 -19.63 -10.04 -27.06
N ASN A 21 -20.74 -9.94 -27.80
CA ASN A 21 -22.02 -10.50 -27.41
C ASN A 21 -21.96 -12.01 -27.69
N ILE A 22 -22.16 -12.82 -26.65
CA ILE A 22 -22.45 -14.25 -26.78
C ILE A 22 -23.98 -14.40 -26.68
N GLU A 23 -24.65 -14.63 -27.82
CA GLU A 23 -26.04 -15.12 -27.86
C GLU A 23 -26.04 -16.59 -27.50
N VAL A 24 -26.79 -16.96 -26.47
CA VAL A 24 -27.13 -18.35 -26.13
C VAL A 24 -28.50 -18.66 -26.69
N GLU A 25 -28.54 -19.36 -27.84
CA GLU A 25 -29.75 -20.00 -28.32
C GLU A 25 -30.00 -21.31 -27.57
N GLY A 26 -31.22 -21.41 -27.03
CA GLY A 26 -31.68 -22.60 -26.34
C GLY A 26 -32.03 -23.75 -27.31
N GLN A 27 -31.64 -24.97 -26.94
CA GLN A 27 -32.27 -26.18 -27.42
C GLN A 27 -32.63 -27.10 -26.25
N GLN A 28 -33.93 -27.40 -26.17
CA GLN A 28 -34.50 -28.48 -25.37
C GLN A 28 -34.09 -29.83 -25.96
N GLY A 29 -33.70 -30.74 -25.09
CA GLY A 29 -33.47 -32.14 -25.46
C GLY A 29 -33.29 -32.99 -24.20
N GLU A 30 -34.36 -33.63 -23.81
CA GLU A 30 -34.51 -34.56 -22.70
C GLU A 30 -33.71 -35.85 -22.96
N SER A 31 -32.82 -36.24 -22.04
CA SER A 31 -32.54 -37.66 -21.75
C SER A 31 -31.85 -37.76 -20.39
N ILE A 32 -32.53 -38.45 -19.50
CA ILE A 32 -32.08 -38.89 -18.20
C ILE A 32 -31.10 -40.03 -18.42
N ASP A 33 -29.82 -39.86 -18.05
CA ASP A 33 -28.94 -40.96 -17.75
C ASP A 33 -28.11 -40.60 -16.50
N ASP A 34 -28.24 -41.51 -15.55
CA ASP A 34 -27.69 -41.55 -14.20
C ASP A 34 -26.14 -41.67 -14.25
N ASP A 35 -25.44 -40.53 -14.11
CA ASP A 35 -23.99 -40.51 -13.83
C ASP A 35 -23.60 -39.36 -12.86
N SER A 36 -24.22 -39.39 -11.68
CA SER A 36 -23.97 -38.35 -10.64
C SER A 36 -22.77 -38.61 -9.78
N THR A 37 -21.99 -39.69 -9.99
CA THR A 37 -20.91 -40.08 -9.05
C THR A 37 -19.52 -39.57 -9.47
N ILE A 38 -19.31 -39.20 -10.74
CA ILE A 38 -18.00 -38.77 -11.25
C ILE A 38 -17.78 -37.26 -11.13
N GLN A 39 -18.84 -36.45 -10.98
CA GLN A 39 -18.71 -34.99 -10.93
C GLN A 39 -18.32 -34.47 -9.52
N GLU A 40 -18.63 -35.19 -8.45
CA GLU A 40 -18.26 -34.76 -7.09
C GLU A 40 -16.75 -34.96 -6.80
N GLU A 41 -16.13 -36.00 -7.38
CA GLU A 41 -14.70 -36.27 -7.17
C GLU A 41 -13.81 -35.26 -7.90
N ASN A 42 -14.23 -34.78 -9.10
CA ASN A 42 -13.50 -33.74 -9.83
C ASN A 42 -13.61 -32.37 -9.19
N GLN A 43 -14.78 -32.00 -8.62
CA GLN A 43 -14.93 -30.73 -7.91
C GLN A 43 -14.15 -30.69 -6.59
N LEU A 44 -14.00 -31.82 -5.92
CA LEU A 44 -13.21 -31.90 -4.70
C LEU A 44 -11.69 -31.78 -4.99
N GLY A 45 -11.21 -32.36 -6.07
CA GLY A 45 -9.84 -32.25 -6.55
C GLY A 45 -9.47 -30.80 -6.92
N GLU A 46 -10.27 -30.16 -7.75
CA GLU A 46 -10.06 -28.75 -8.14
C GLU A 46 -10.11 -27.79 -6.94
N ARG A 47 -11.02 -28.04 -5.99
CA ARG A 47 -11.14 -27.22 -4.79
C ARG A 47 -9.94 -27.39 -3.84
N THR A 48 -9.37 -28.59 -3.78
CA THR A 48 -8.19 -28.87 -2.95
C THR A 48 -6.94 -28.25 -3.57
N GLU A 49 -6.77 -28.35 -4.90
CA GLU A 49 -5.65 -27.71 -5.61
C GLU A 49 -5.73 -26.19 -5.55
N ALA A 50 -6.93 -25.59 -5.68
CA ALA A 50 -7.12 -24.14 -5.54
C ALA A 50 -6.80 -23.65 -4.12
N LEU A 51 -7.14 -24.43 -3.08
CA LEU A 51 -6.82 -24.09 -1.69
C LEU A 51 -5.32 -24.23 -1.41
N THR A 52 -4.67 -25.28 -1.97
CA THR A 52 -3.23 -25.46 -1.82
C THR A 52 -2.44 -24.36 -2.50
N ASN A 53 -2.81 -23.99 -3.74
CA ASN A 53 -2.18 -22.90 -4.47
C ASN A 53 -2.37 -21.54 -3.78
N GLN A 54 -3.52 -21.30 -3.13
CA GLN A 54 -3.74 -20.08 -2.34
C GLN A 54 -2.91 -20.04 -1.05
N THR A 55 -2.61 -21.18 -0.47
CA THR A 55 -1.78 -21.24 0.74
C THR A 55 -0.31 -21.06 0.39
N GLU A 56 0.20 -21.68 -0.67
CA GLU A 56 1.57 -21.50 -1.15
C GLU A 56 1.86 -20.07 -1.60
N ASN A 57 0.87 -19.38 -2.21
CA ASN A 57 1.06 -18.01 -2.68
C ASN A 57 1.14 -16.98 -1.53
N ARG A 58 0.56 -17.27 -0.36
CA ARG A 58 0.63 -16.38 0.81
C ARG A 58 2.02 -16.31 1.45
N ASP A 59 2.83 -17.37 1.30
CA ASP A 59 4.17 -17.43 1.89
C ASP A 59 5.16 -16.48 1.19
N TYR A 60 4.81 -15.95 0.00
CA TYR A 60 5.64 -15.03 -0.78
C TYR A 60 5.08 -13.59 -0.82
N GLU A 61 3.91 -13.35 -0.27
CA GLU A 61 3.30 -12.02 -0.23
C GLU A 61 4.10 -11.07 0.68
N ALA A 62 4.26 -9.82 0.25
CA ALA A 62 4.85 -8.77 1.06
C ALA A 62 4.03 -8.54 2.33
N ARG A 63 4.69 -8.49 3.49
CA ARG A 63 4.05 -8.23 4.77
C ARG A 63 4.82 -7.21 5.59
N ILE A 64 4.09 -6.30 6.25
CA ILE A 64 4.60 -5.45 7.30
C ILE A 64 4.18 -6.08 8.63
N LEU A 65 5.15 -6.43 9.46
CA LEU A 65 4.93 -7.06 10.76
C LEU A 65 4.85 -6.02 11.87
N LYS A 66 5.69 -4.97 11.76
CA LYS A 66 5.77 -3.92 12.76
C LYS A 66 6.32 -2.64 12.18
N VAL A 67 5.84 -1.50 12.68
CA VAL A 67 6.41 -0.17 12.43
C VAL A 67 6.70 0.46 13.78
N ASP A 68 7.94 0.91 13.95
CA ASP A 68 8.40 1.65 15.14
C ASP A 68 8.98 3.01 14.76
N THR A 69 8.99 3.91 15.72
CA THR A 69 9.71 5.19 15.64
C THR A 69 10.43 5.46 16.96
N ASP A 70 11.41 6.36 16.94
CA ASP A 70 12.07 6.88 18.13
C ASP A 70 11.24 7.94 18.90
N LEU A 71 10.01 8.21 18.43
CA LEU A 71 9.07 9.13 19.06
C LEU A 71 8.19 8.41 20.11
N GLU A 72 7.80 9.17 21.13
CA GLU A 72 6.85 8.68 22.14
C GLU A 72 5.48 8.42 21.51
N LYS A 73 4.89 7.26 21.84
CA LYS A 73 3.56 6.86 21.36
C LYS A 73 2.55 6.89 22.49
N GLU A 74 1.47 7.63 22.28
CA GLU A 74 0.29 7.61 23.15
C GLU A 74 -0.93 7.23 22.32
N HIS A 75 -1.57 6.10 22.64
CA HIS A 75 -2.68 5.54 21.88
C HIS A 75 -2.30 5.28 20.41
N VAL A 76 -2.87 6.05 19.49
CA VAL A 76 -2.65 5.93 18.03
C VAL A 76 -1.69 7.01 17.48
N TRP A 77 -1.22 7.93 18.34
CA TRP A 77 -0.40 9.08 17.94
C TRP A 77 1.05 8.91 18.37
N HIS A 78 1.95 9.21 17.44
CA HIS A 78 3.37 9.47 17.74
C HIS A 78 3.55 10.97 17.89
N PHE A 79 4.10 11.40 19.03
CA PHE A 79 4.23 12.80 19.38
C PHE A 79 5.62 13.30 19.05
N VAL A 80 5.69 14.37 18.23
CA VAL A 80 6.91 15.09 17.94
C VAL A 80 7.08 16.17 19.03
N PRO A 81 8.12 16.06 19.89
CA PRO A 81 8.40 17.08 20.90
C PRO A 81 8.89 18.38 20.28
N ASP A 82 8.75 19.49 21.03
CA ASP A 82 9.33 20.77 20.64
C ASP A 82 10.86 20.67 20.51
N GLY A 83 11.39 21.26 19.43
CA GLY A 83 12.83 21.27 19.15
C GLY A 83 13.37 19.97 18.55
N VAL A 84 12.53 18.95 18.34
CA VAL A 84 12.89 17.77 17.55
C VAL A 84 12.68 18.07 16.07
N SER A 85 13.71 17.89 15.27
CA SER A 85 13.71 18.20 13.83
C SER A 85 13.96 17.00 12.92
N ALA A 86 14.14 15.81 13.50
CA ALA A 86 14.33 14.56 12.78
C ALA A 86 13.74 13.40 13.57
N MET A 87 13.41 12.31 12.88
CA MET A 87 13.01 11.05 13.49
C MET A 87 13.48 9.85 12.68
N THR A 88 13.64 8.72 13.35
CA THR A 88 13.91 7.44 12.72
C THR A 88 12.63 6.60 12.66
N ILE A 89 12.36 6.01 11.50
CA ILE A 89 11.25 5.06 11.29
C ILE A 89 11.88 3.73 10.94
N SER A 90 11.57 2.67 11.69
CA SER A 90 12.05 1.32 11.48
C SER A 90 10.89 0.38 11.20
N VAL A 91 11.09 -0.59 10.30
CA VAL A 91 10.02 -1.49 9.84
C VAL A 91 10.51 -2.93 9.88
N GLU A 92 9.71 -3.82 10.47
CA GLU A 92 9.90 -5.27 10.37
C GLU A 92 8.98 -5.81 9.27
N VAL A 93 9.54 -6.53 8.31
CA VAL A 93 8.82 -7.01 7.14
C VAL A 93 9.22 -8.43 6.75
N GLU A 94 8.39 -9.06 5.91
CA GLU A 94 8.70 -10.32 5.25
C GLU A 94 8.42 -10.21 3.76
N ASN A 95 9.25 -10.85 2.94
CA ASN A 95 9.13 -10.94 1.47
C ASN A 95 9.13 -9.57 0.77
N VAL A 96 9.95 -8.65 1.23
CA VAL A 96 10.02 -7.26 0.75
C VAL A 96 11.39 -6.99 0.13
N GLU A 97 11.41 -6.24 -0.98
CA GLU A 97 12.63 -5.77 -1.64
C GLU A 97 12.80 -4.24 -1.57
N THR A 98 11.72 -3.50 -1.31
CA THR A 98 11.75 -2.03 -1.25
C THR A 98 10.70 -1.52 -0.28
N ILE A 99 11.07 -0.54 0.52
CA ILE A 99 10.13 0.21 1.36
C ILE A 99 10.13 1.69 0.95
N LEU A 100 8.93 2.24 0.76
CA LEU A 100 8.70 3.65 0.48
C LEU A 100 7.98 4.29 1.67
N PHE A 101 8.45 5.46 2.09
CA PHE A 101 7.87 6.23 3.18
C PHE A 101 7.22 7.49 2.63
N TRP A 102 5.94 7.65 2.87
CA TRP A 102 5.12 8.75 2.35
C TRP A 102 4.53 9.55 3.49
N ILE A 103 4.47 10.87 3.34
CA ILE A 103 3.72 11.74 4.26
C ILE A 103 2.52 12.34 3.54
N SER A 104 1.40 12.46 4.28
CA SER A 104 0.17 13.11 3.84
C SER A 104 -0.50 13.82 5.01
N GLU A 105 -1.12 14.97 4.75
CA GLU A 105 -1.85 15.73 5.77
C GLU A 105 -3.15 15.03 6.17
N THR A 106 -3.50 15.07 7.46
CA THR A 106 -4.78 14.56 7.95
C THR A 106 -5.91 15.52 7.59
N GLY A 107 -7.08 14.96 7.31
CA GLY A 107 -8.31 15.73 7.15
C GLY A 107 -8.54 16.33 5.77
N THR A 108 -7.68 16.07 4.79
CA THR A 108 -7.87 16.51 3.40
C THR A 108 -8.88 15.65 2.60
N GLY A 109 -9.57 14.73 3.25
CA GLY A 109 -10.57 13.86 2.63
C GLY A 109 -9.98 12.86 1.65
N THR A 110 -10.60 12.74 0.46
CA THR A 110 -10.19 11.75 -0.57
C THR A 110 -8.91 12.13 -1.32
N GLY A 111 -8.42 13.36 -1.19
CA GLY A 111 -7.20 13.86 -1.84
C GLY A 111 -5.90 13.39 -1.18
N THR A 112 -5.93 13.02 0.09
CA THR A 112 -4.76 12.74 0.94
C THR A 112 -3.75 11.78 0.30
N TRP A 113 -4.22 10.66 -0.26
CA TRP A 113 -3.33 9.69 -0.89
C TRP A 113 -2.72 10.19 -2.20
N ALA A 114 -3.46 10.94 -3.00
CA ALA A 114 -2.98 11.50 -4.26
C ALA A 114 -1.96 12.63 -4.05
N GLU A 115 -2.06 13.35 -2.92
CA GLU A 115 -1.23 14.49 -2.56
C GLU A 115 -0.03 14.12 -1.67
N ARG A 116 0.16 12.80 -1.39
CA ARG A 116 1.27 12.33 -0.57
C ARG A 116 2.63 12.70 -1.15
N THR A 117 3.57 12.99 -0.28
CA THR A 117 4.96 13.29 -0.63
C THR A 117 5.87 12.16 -0.17
N LEU A 118 6.76 11.67 -1.04
CA LEU A 118 7.79 10.71 -0.67
C LEU A 118 8.82 11.40 0.22
N ILE A 119 9.03 10.88 1.43
CA ILE A 119 10.01 11.41 2.41
C ILE A 119 11.27 10.56 2.48
N GLY A 120 11.24 9.34 1.98
CA GLY A 120 12.39 8.45 1.90
C GLY A 120 12.02 7.09 1.35
N TYR A 121 13.05 6.30 1.09
CA TYR A 121 12.91 4.90 0.69
C TYR A 121 14.10 4.11 1.19
N ASP A 122 13.93 2.78 1.28
CA ASP A 122 14.99 1.84 1.59
C ASP A 122 14.89 0.64 0.64
N ILE A 123 16.02 0.23 0.06
CA ILE A 123 16.16 -0.87 -0.90
C ILE A 123 17.18 -1.92 -0.45
N ASP A 124 17.71 -1.77 0.75
CA ASP A 124 18.71 -2.68 1.33
C ASP A 124 18.38 -3.00 2.79
N GLY A 125 17.62 -4.06 2.99
CA GLY A 125 17.25 -4.52 4.32
C GLY A 125 18.35 -5.27 5.08
N SER A 126 19.60 -5.31 4.61
CA SER A 126 20.69 -6.08 5.24
C SER A 126 21.09 -5.55 6.61
N ASP A 127 20.88 -4.27 6.88
CA ASP A 127 21.09 -3.60 8.17
C ASP A 127 19.80 -3.25 8.92
N GLY A 128 18.67 -3.75 8.41
CA GLY A 128 17.32 -3.46 8.86
C GLY A 128 16.67 -2.38 8.00
N TRP A 129 15.35 -2.46 7.87
CA TRP A 129 14.57 -1.52 7.07
C TRP A 129 14.28 -0.24 7.85
N SER A 130 14.91 0.88 7.48
CA SER A 130 14.72 2.14 8.20
C SER A 130 15.08 3.37 7.40
N ILE A 131 14.52 4.53 7.80
CA ILE A 131 14.99 5.84 7.37
C ILE A 131 15.16 6.77 8.57
N THR A 132 16.10 7.70 8.50
CA THR A 132 16.11 8.91 9.33
C THR A 132 15.62 10.06 8.46
N TRP A 133 14.50 10.65 8.86
CA TRP A 133 13.88 11.75 8.14
C TRP A 133 14.08 13.06 8.88
N GLU A 134 14.76 14.01 8.23
CA GLU A 134 14.95 15.37 8.71
C GLU A 134 13.81 16.26 8.20
N PHE A 135 12.94 16.74 9.07
CA PHE A 135 11.75 17.52 8.74
C PHE A 135 11.81 18.99 9.18
N GLY A 136 12.85 19.37 9.94
CA GLY A 136 13.04 20.73 10.45
C GLY A 136 11.98 21.15 11.48
N ASP A 137 11.52 22.39 11.39
CA ASP A 137 10.57 22.99 12.36
C ASP A 137 9.10 22.76 11.96
N ARG A 138 8.81 21.64 11.31
CA ARG A 138 7.45 21.32 10.87
C ARG A 138 6.51 21.03 12.04
N ILE A 139 5.28 21.56 11.95
CA ILE A 139 4.18 21.20 12.85
C ILE A 139 3.40 20.07 12.21
N PHE A 140 3.12 19.04 12.98
CA PHE A 140 2.47 17.81 12.49
C PHE A 140 1.02 17.67 12.96
N LEU A 141 0.17 17.33 12.03
CA LEU A 141 -1.10 16.63 12.15
C LEU A 141 -1.23 15.80 10.88
N ASP A 142 -0.39 14.77 10.74
CA ASP A 142 -0.11 14.10 9.48
C ASP A 142 -0.15 12.57 9.64
N PHE A 143 -0.21 11.87 8.51
CA PHE A 143 0.05 10.44 8.44
C PHE A 143 1.38 10.18 7.75
N ILE A 144 2.16 9.23 8.26
CA ILE A 144 3.18 8.57 7.45
C ILE A 144 2.65 7.22 7.05
N THR A 145 2.63 6.95 5.75
CA THR A 145 2.30 5.64 5.18
C THR A 145 3.57 4.96 4.73
N ILE A 146 3.77 3.75 5.22
CA ILE A 146 4.82 2.83 4.83
C ILE A 146 4.25 1.92 3.76
N GLN A 147 4.88 1.86 2.60
CA GLN A 147 4.51 0.99 1.49
C GLN A 147 5.65 0.03 1.22
N ALA A 148 5.46 -1.24 1.52
CA ALA A 148 6.40 -2.31 1.27
C ALA A 148 6.07 -3.00 -0.06
N LEU A 149 7.04 -3.06 -0.97
CA LEU A 149 6.94 -3.72 -2.27
C LEU A 149 7.57 -5.10 -2.18
N GLY A 150 6.82 -6.10 -2.62
CA GLY A 150 7.22 -7.50 -2.52
C GLY A 150 8.37 -7.87 -3.44
N SER A 151 9.21 -8.78 -2.97
CA SER A 151 10.30 -9.39 -3.74
C SER A 151 9.82 -10.23 -4.94
N ASP A 152 8.53 -10.54 -4.99
CA ASP A 152 7.85 -11.19 -6.11
C ASP A 152 7.52 -10.22 -7.26
N GLY A 153 7.76 -8.91 -7.08
CA GLY A 153 7.46 -7.86 -8.04
C GLY A 153 5.95 -7.62 -8.29
N ALA A 154 5.07 -8.21 -7.49
CA ALA A 154 3.63 -8.19 -7.69
C ALA A 154 2.84 -7.76 -6.45
N THR A 155 3.25 -8.20 -5.26
CA THR A 155 2.54 -7.92 -4.01
C THR A 155 3.03 -6.64 -3.34
N GLN A 156 2.17 -6.05 -2.52
CA GLN A 156 2.53 -4.92 -1.67
C GLN A 156 1.75 -4.97 -0.37
N ALA A 157 2.35 -4.40 0.69
CA ALA A 157 1.69 -4.15 1.96
C ALA A 157 1.78 -2.68 2.33
N THR A 158 0.80 -2.17 3.07
CA THR A 158 0.79 -0.80 3.57
C THR A 158 0.42 -0.74 5.04
N GLU A 159 1.08 0.13 5.78
CA GLU A 159 0.79 0.46 7.18
C GLU A 159 0.89 1.96 7.36
N SER A 160 0.17 2.53 8.33
CA SER A 160 0.20 3.97 8.58
C SER A 160 0.36 4.29 10.06
N ILE A 161 1.18 5.29 10.35
CA ILE A 161 1.34 5.88 11.67
C ILE A 161 0.86 7.32 11.67
N ASN A 162 0.27 7.76 12.80
CA ASN A 162 -0.21 9.11 12.96
C ASN A 162 0.83 9.95 13.68
N LEU A 163 1.16 11.13 13.14
CA LEU A 163 2.05 12.11 13.75
C LEU A 163 1.31 13.33 14.25
N ARG A 164 1.69 13.82 15.41
CA ARG A 164 1.17 15.05 15.98
C ARG A 164 2.29 15.79 16.72
N SER A 165 2.43 17.11 16.51
CA SER A 165 3.28 17.95 17.34
C SER A 165 2.68 18.10 18.73
N ARG A 166 3.53 17.99 19.75
CA ARG A 166 3.17 18.29 21.12
C ARG A 166 3.39 19.79 21.31
N TYR A 167 2.31 20.57 21.33
CA TYR A 167 2.42 21.98 21.69
C TYR A 167 2.81 22.08 23.15
N ALA A 168 3.85 22.86 23.46
CA ALA A 168 4.07 23.30 24.82
C ALA A 168 2.81 24.07 25.25
N VAL A 169 2.08 23.53 26.21
CA VAL A 169 1.07 24.33 26.90
C VAL A 169 1.87 25.37 27.67
N GLU A 170 1.92 26.61 27.16
CA GLU A 170 2.34 27.74 27.98
C GLU A 170 1.40 27.76 29.20
N THR A 171 1.87 27.20 30.29
CA THR A 171 1.27 27.48 31.59
C THR A 171 1.60 28.91 31.86
N ASP A 172 0.69 29.83 31.48
CA ASP A 172 0.71 31.21 32.00
C ASP A 172 0.69 31.07 33.51
N GLY A 173 1.89 31.23 34.11
CA GLY A 173 2.05 31.20 35.55
C GLY A 173 1.32 32.41 36.11
N GLU A 174 0.29 32.15 36.94
CA GLU A 174 -0.20 33.13 37.89
C GLU A 174 0.86 33.48 38.97
#